data_a2b15ee4ec80fd7746d87c2e8416676a
#
_entry.id   a2b15ee4ec80fd7746d87c2e8416676a
#
_cell.length_a   1.000
_cell.length_b   1.000
_cell.length_c   1.000
_cell.angle_alpha   90.00
_cell.angle_beta   90.00
_cell.angle_gamma   90.00
#
_symmetry.space_group_name_H-M   'P 1'
#
loop_
_entity.id
_entity.type
_entity.pdbx_description
1 polymer ?
#
loop_
_entity_poly.entity_id
_entity_poly.type
_entity_poly.pdbx_seq_one_letter_code
_entity_poly.pdbx_strand_id
1 'polypeptide(L)'
;MHRKIKRLLFLVFSASVFSACLDMEHKGKHNDIPTKGELEIALDINDSLLFVQLIDRFHDLYPKAHITPKFMAPIALLEGVRDKKITALYINHAFDSAMIDALESRQIKVRSHDIGMGSTAFIVNRNNPNNRISVDSLCSMLSGKCSAWGRSNDKLVFAMLKNDLIYNDLEEFYKKNASQPNGKLSLPKVVQFASPQAVFDFVKKTPGALGFVGSNWIADRGDTLAKFNRKQIKVLEVQHPVSGEFHLPYQSQVYAKQYPFIRPIMGYDLQGYSGLAQGFLAFCCDQSGQVILKKSGLSPALPPARTIQLEN
;
A
#
# COMPACT_ATOMS: atom_id res chain seq x y z
N MET A 1 29.15 42.91 58.52
CA MET A 1 29.14 43.12 57.04
C MET A 1 29.23 41.81 56.27
N HIS A 2 29.97 40.80 56.70
CA HIS A 2 30.14 39.52 55.99
C HIS A 2 28.90 38.61 55.90
N ARG A 3 27.94 38.70 56.80
CA ARG A 3 26.73 37.85 56.80
C ARG A 3 25.67 38.24 55.76
N LYS A 4 25.58 39.52 55.38
CA LYS A 4 24.66 40.01 54.37
C LYS A 4 25.15 39.71 52.94
N ILE A 5 26.47 39.74 52.70
CA ILE A 5 27.09 39.42 51.43
C ILE A 5 26.92 37.92 51.06
N LYS A 6 27.03 37.00 52.07
CA LYS A 6 26.80 35.55 51.81
C LYS A 6 25.36 35.24 51.47
N ARG A 7 24.39 35.96 52.03
CA ARG A 7 22.96 35.77 51.68
C ARG A 7 22.62 36.32 50.27
N LEU A 8 23.28 37.40 49.85
CA LEU A 8 23.09 37.97 48.51
C LEU A 8 23.72 37.09 47.44
N LEU A 9 24.90 36.52 47.68
CA LEU A 9 25.55 35.55 46.77
C LEU A 9 24.76 34.24 46.63
N PHE A 10 24.10 33.76 47.70
CA PHE A 10 23.27 32.54 47.63
C PHE A 10 21.97 32.78 46.89
N LEU A 11 21.38 34.00 46.96
CA LEU A 11 20.18 34.36 46.17
C LEU A 11 20.47 34.56 44.69
N VAL A 12 21.64 35.08 44.31
CA VAL A 12 22.04 35.24 42.91
C VAL A 12 22.39 33.89 42.29
N PHE A 13 22.98 32.95 43.07
CA PHE A 13 23.28 31.60 42.58
C PHE A 13 22.01 30.73 42.42
N SER A 14 21.00 30.93 43.28
CA SER A 14 19.70 30.26 43.17
C SER A 14 18.87 30.77 41.97
N ALA A 15 18.99 32.03 41.59
CA ALA A 15 18.28 32.59 40.44
C ALA A 15 18.89 32.13 39.09
N SER A 16 20.22 31.90 39.04
CA SER A 16 20.88 31.43 37.81
C SER A 16 20.64 29.95 37.50
N VAL A 17 20.25 29.12 38.47
CA VAL A 17 19.93 27.73 38.27
C VAL A 17 18.50 27.55 37.71
N PHE A 18 17.58 28.50 38.00
CA PHE A 18 16.22 28.48 37.44
C PHE A 18 16.13 28.96 35.99
N SER A 19 17.09 29.76 35.51
CA SER A 19 17.13 30.20 34.11
C SER A 19 17.74 29.16 33.17
N ALA A 20 18.46 28.17 33.68
CA ALA A 20 19.05 27.09 32.86
C ALA A 20 18.09 25.96 32.48
N CYS A 21 16.88 25.95 33.06
CA CYS A 21 15.86 24.94 32.73
C CYS A 21 14.85 25.40 31.66
N LEU A 22 14.96 26.62 31.12
CA LEU A 22 14.01 27.20 30.17
C LEU A 22 14.52 27.26 28.73
N ASP A 23 15.77 26.89 28.47
CA ASP A 23 16.37 26.89 27.13
C ASP A 23 16.89 25.50 26.71
N MET A 24 16.17 24.42 27.01
CA MET A 24 16.23 23.23 26.19
C MET A 24 15.16 23.33 25.09
N GLU A 25 15.18 24.39 24.31
CA GLU A 25 14.77 24.29 22.93
C GLU A 25 15.66 23.20 22.32
N HIS A 26 15.08 22.05 22.13
CA HIS A 26 15.60 21.07 21.21
C HIS A 26 15.66 21.77 19.86
N LYS A 27 16.79 22.39 19.53
CA LYS A 27 17.18 22.67 18.14
C LYS A 27 17.35 21.33 17.43
N GLY A 28 16.26 20.58 17.34
CA GLY A 28 16.11 19.47 16.42
C GLY A 28 16.15 20.10 15.02
N LYS A 29 16.96 19.56 14.18
CA LYS A 29 17.16 19.86 12.76
C LYS A 29 15.87 19.80 11.92
N HIS A 30 14.72 19.54 12.52
CA HIS A 30 13.45 19.22 11.87
C HIS A 30 12.39 20.24 12.29
N ASN A 31 11.83 20.95 11.31
CA ASN A 31 10.82 21.99 11.53
C ASN A 31 9.39 21.45 11.50
N ASP A 32 9.20 20.12 11.38
CA ASP A 32 7.91 19.48 11.33
C ASP A 32 7.55 18.75 12.64
N ILE A 33 6.27 18.73 12.92
CA ILE A 33 5.64 17.96 14.00
C ILE A 33 4.51 17.11 13.42
N PRO A 34 3.93 16.15 14.14
CA PRO A 34 2.91 15.23 13.60
C PRO A 34 1.72 15.87 12.88
N THR A 35 1.43 17.16 13.13
CA THR A 35 0.25 17.86 12.58
C THR A 35 0.60 19.15 11.82
N LYS A 36 1.89 19.41 11.59
CA LYS A 36 2.35 20.63 10.91
C LYS A 36 3.71 20.40 10.26
N GLY A 37 3.93 20.98 9.09
CA GLY A 37 5.20 20.96 8.36
C GLY A 37 5.00 20.57 6.91
N GLU A 38 6.11 20.29 6.23
CA GLU A 38 6.14 19.86 4.84
C GLU A 38 6.82 18.49 4.74
N LEU A 39 6.25 17.58 3.95
CA LEU A 39 6.76 16.24 3.79
C LEU A 39 6.45 15.71 2.38
N GLU A 40 7.46 15.21 1.68
CA GLU A 40 7.26 14.33 0.52
C GLU A 40 7.15 12.89 1.02
N ILE A 41 6.07 12.18 0.64
CA ILE A 41 5.91 10.76 0.94
C ILE A 41 5.91 9.94 -0.35
N ALA A 42 6.58 8.79 -0.30
CA ALA A 42 6.62 7.85 -1.41
C ALA A 42 5.50 6.80 -1.27
N LEU A 43 4.72 6.62 -2.32
CA LEU A 43 3.47 5.86 -2.31
C LEU A 43 3.44 4.85 -3.43
N ASP A 44 2.99 3.63 -3.13
CA ASP A 44 2.70 2.64 -4.17
C ASP A 44 1.62 3.15 -5.11
N ILE A 45 1.94 3.20 -6.40
CA ILE A 45 1.03 3.68 -7.43
C ILE A 45 -0.25 2.82 -7.52
N ASN A 46 -0.19 1.56 -7.08
CA ASN A 46 -1.35 0.68 -7.02
C ASN A 46 -2.44 1.21 -6.08
N ASP A 47 -2.07 1.96 -5.04
CA ASP A 47 -2.99 2.51 -4.05
C ASP A 47 -3.21 4.02 -4.20
N SER A 48 -2.88 4.59 -5.36
CA SER A 48 -2.98 6.04 -5.57
C SER A 48 -4.38 6.60 -5.30
N LEU A 49 -5.45 5.92 -5.69
CA LEU A 49 -6.82 6.35 -5.40
C LEU A 49 -7.13 6.42 -3.88
N LEU A 50 -6.60 5.48 -3.09
CA LEU A 50 -6.73 5.49 -1.65
C LEU A 50 -5.96 6.65 -1.02
N PHE A 51 -4.68 6.79 -1.38
CA PHE A 51 -3.81 7.76 -0.70
C PHE A 51 -4.15 9.20 -1.04
N VAL A 52 -4.69 9.50 -2.21
CA VAL A 52 -5.26 10.83 -2.49
C VAL A 52 -6.36 11.16 -1.48
N GLN A 53 -7.31 10.27 -1.23
CA GLN A 53 -8.40 10.49 -0.27
C GLN A 53 -7.89 10.62 1.18
N LEU A 54 -6.87 9.82 1.57
CA LEU A 54 -6.26 9.90 2.89
C LEU A 54 -5.53 11.24 3.12
N ILE A 55 -4.76 11.69 2.13
CA ILE A 55 -4.01 12.95 2.18
C ILE A 55 -4.97 14.14 2.22
N ASP A 56 -5.99 14.15 1.37
CA ASP A 56 -7.00 15.22 1.35
C ASP A 56 -7.68 15.33 2.73
N ARG A 57 -8.08 14.18 3.31
CA ARG A 57 -8.70 14.17 4.63
C ARG A 57 -7.75 14.59 5.74
N PHE A 58 -6.47 14.23 5.65
CA PHE A 58 -5.46 14.67 6.60
C PHE A 58 -5.24 16.18 6.54
N HIS A 59 -5.18 16.76 5.34
CA HIS A 59 -5.08 18.21 5.15
C HIS A 59 -6.30 18.96 5.69
N ASP A 60 -7.52 18.40 5.53
CA ASP A 60 -8.74 18.97 6.13
C ASP A 60 -8.65 19.07 7.66
N LEU A 61 -8.09 18.03 8.30
CA LEU A 61 -7.96 17.96 9.75
C LEU A 61 -6.78 18.79 10.27
N TYR A 62 -5.72 18.88 9.49
CA TYR A 62 -4.46 19.53 9.84
C TYR A 62 -4.02 20.53 8.76
N PRO A 63 -4.64 21.73 8.68
CA PRO A 63 -4.39 22.69 7.59
C PRO A 63 -2.96 23.26 7.53
N LYS A 64 -2.14 23.03 8.57
CA LYS A 64 -0.74 23.42 8.62
C LYS A 64 0.23 22.29 8.21
N ALA A 65 -0.31 21.13 7.84
CA ALA A 65 0.44 20.01 7.29
C ALA A 65 0.35 20.05 5.77
N HIS A 66 1.49 19.90 5.10
CA HIS A 66 1.59 19.85 3.63
C HIS A 66 2.30 18.58 3.22
N ILE A 67 1.52 17.57 2.82
CA ILE A 67 2.04 16.30 2.33
C ILE A 67 2.00 16.32 0.81
N THR A 68 3.16 16.11 0.18
CA THR A 68 3.30 15.97 -1.27
C THR A 68 3.45 14.49 -1.62
N PRO A 69 2.46 13.87 -2.31
CA PRO A 69 2.55 12.47 -2.71
C PRO A 69 3.48 12.28 -3.90
N LYS A 70 4.33 11.25 -3.85
CA LYS A 70 5.14 10.77 -4.96
C LYS A 70 4.79 9.32 -5.27
N PHE A 71 3.95 9.12 -6.26
CA PHE A 71 3.53 7.77 -6.67
C PHE A 71 4.62 7.08 -7.49
N MET A 72 5.00 5.88 -7.07
CA MET A 72 6.08 5.09 -7.65
C MET A 72 5.68 3.62 -7.76
N ALA A 73 6.31 2.89 -8.66
CA ALA A 73 6.19 1.44 -8.71
C ALA A 73 6.86 0.79 -7.49
N PRO A 74 6.36 -0.35 -6.98
CA PRO A 74 6.86 -0.99 -5.76
C PRO A 74 8.37 -1.25 -5.75
N ILE A 75 8.94 -1.75 -6.83
CA ILE A 75 10.40 -2.00 -6.89
C ILE A 75 11.19 -0.69 -6.76
N ALA A 76 10.71 0.40 -7.38
CA ALA A 76 11.39 1.70 -7.26
C ALA A 76 11.29 2.27 -5.83
N LEU A 77 10.20 1.98 -5.09
CA LEU A 77 10.09 2.32 -3.67
C LEU A 77 11.15 1.59 -2.85
N LEU A 78 11.29 0.27 -3.03
CA LEU A 78 12.27 -0.55 -2.31
C LEU A 78 13.72 -0.10 -2.64
N GLU A 79 14.01 0.22 -3.90
CA GLU A 79 15.29 0.79 -4.30
C GLU A 79 15.56 2.14 -3.63
N GLY A 80 14.56 3.01 -3.60
CA GLY A 80 14.67 4.32 -2.95
C GLY A 80 14.94 4.24 -1.45
N VAL A 81 14.35 3.25 -0.75
CA VAL A 81 14.65 2.96 0.65
C VAL A 81 16.10 2.46 0.80
N ARG A 82 16.49 1.49 -0.03
CA ARG A 82 17.87 0.96 -0.01
C ARG A 82 18.91 2.06 -0.24
N ASP A 83 18.62 3.00 -1.14
CA ASP A 83 19.50 4.12 -1.48
C ASP A 83 19.39 5.31 -0.48
N LYS A 84 18.60 5.20 0.59
CA LYS A 84 18.33 6.26 1.59
C LYS A 84 17.70 7.54 0.99
N LYS A 85 17.02 7.43 -0.14
CA LYS A 85 16.32 8.55 -0.79
C LYS A 85 14.89 8.71 -0.30
N ILE A 86 14.32 7.65 0.29
CA ILE A 86 12.96 7.59 0.81
C ILE A 86 13.02 7.34 2.31
N THR A 87 12.35 8.18 3.09
CA THR A 87 12.30 8.11 4.55
C THR A 87 10.88 7.95 5.10
N ALA A 88 9.86 8.12 4.26
CA ALA A 88 8.46 7.85 4.59
C ALA A 88 7.80 7.21 3.36
N LEU A 89 7.25 6.02 3.51
CA LEU A 89 6.64 5.31 2.39
C LEU A 89 5.46 4.44 2.80
N TYR A 90 4.62 4.16 1.80
CA TYR A 90 3.48 3.27 1.89
C TYR A 90 3.49 2.34 0.69
N ILE A 91 3.46 1.03 0.94
CA ILE A 91 3.68 0.00 -0.06
C ILE A 91 2.84 -1.25 0.21
N ASN A 92 2.44 -1.94 -0.85
CA ASN A 92 1.72 -3.22 -0.78
C ASN A 92 2.66 -4.42 -0.53
N HIS A 93 3.60 -4.25 0.38
CA HIS A 93 4.59 -5.27 0.71
C HIS A 93 5.10 -5.08 2.13
N ALA A 94 5.18 -6.17 2.87
CA ALA A 94 5.85 -6.16 4.17
C ALA A 94 7.36 -6.37 3.99
N PHE A 95 8.17 -5.54 4.65
CA PHE A 95 9.61 -5.78 4.69
C PHE A 95 9.88 -7.10 5.42
N ASP A 96 10.72 -7.93 4.83
CA ASP A 96 11.23 -9.12 5.48
C ASP A 96 12.29 -8.76 6.56
N SER A 97 12.67 -9.76 7.38
CA SER A 97 13.67 -9.55 8.42
C SER A 97 15.01 -9.10 7.86
N ALA A 98 15.42 -9.61 6.71
CA ALA A 98 16.69 -9.25 6.08
C ALA A 98 16.72 -7.76 5.68
N MET A 99 15.61 -7.23 5.17
CA MET A 99 15.49 -5.81 4.84
C MET A 99 15.50 -4.95 6.12
N ILE A 100 14.79 -5.36 7.16
CA ILE A 100 14.77 -4.65 8.45
C ILE A 100 16.17 -4.63 9.07
N ASP A 101 16.84 -5.78 9.16
CA ASP A 101 18.20 -5.92 9.71
C ASP A 101 19.21 -5.06 8.92
N ALA A 102 19.08 -5.03 7.58
CA ALA A 102 19.93 -4.19 6.72
C ALA A 102 19.73 -2.69 6.95
N LEU A 103 18.52 -2.24 7.28
CA LEU A 103 18.24 -0.84 7.62
C LEU A 103 18.76 -0.50 9.03
N GLU A 104 18.52 -1.36 10.03
CA GLU A 104 18.94 -1.17 11.40
C GLU A 104 20.46 -1.19 11.55
N SER A 105 21.17 -2.07 10.82
CA SER A 105 22.66 -2.08 10.77
C SER A 105 23.25 -0.76 10.26
N ARG A 106 22.45 0.00 9.48
CA ARG A 106 22.79 1.34 8.97
C ARG A 106 22.28 2.47 9.87
N GLN A 107 21.86 2.15 11.11
CA GLN A 107 21.30 3.06 12.11
C GLN A 107 20.00 3.75 11.66
N ILE A 108 19.24 3.11 10.77
CA ILE A 108 17.91 3.59 10.35
C ILE A 108 16.88 2.88 11.22
N LYS A 109 16.19 3.62 12.08
CA LYS A 109 15.11 3.09 12.91
C LYS A 109 13.87 2.87 12.04
N VAL A 110 13.41 1.63 11.94
CA VAL A 110 12.20 1.28 11.20
C VAL A 110 10.99 1.35 12.13
N ARG A 111 10.04 2.24 11.82
CA ARG A 111 8.71 2.23 12.43
C ARG A 111 7.73 1.80 11.35
N SER A 112 7.02 0.71 11.57
CA SER A 112 6.05 0.18 10.61
C SER A 112 4.69 -0.03 11.24
N HIS A 113 3.65 0.16 10.44
CA HIS A 113 2.28 -0.17 10.81
C HIS A 113 1.58 -0.86 9.64
N ASP A 114 0.82 -1.89 9.99
CA ASP A 114 -0.18 -2.47 9.09
C ASP A 114 -1.38 -1.51 9.02
N ILE A 115 -1.62 -0.98 7.82
CA ILE A 115 -2.74 -0.07 7.56
C ILE A 115 -3.98 -0.87 7.16
N GLY A 116 -3.77 -1.98 6.47
CA GLY A 116 -4.84 -2.85 6.01
C GLY A 116 -4.41 -3.83 4.94
N MET A 117 -5.39 -4.41 4.26
CA MET A 117 -5.17 -5.36 3.19
C MET A 117 -5.94 -4.96 1.94
N GLY A 118 -5.26 -4.98 0.82
CA GLY A 118 -5.82 -4.98 -0.52
C GLY A 118 -5.62 -6.33 -1.19
N SER A 119 -5.83 -6.35 -2.49
CA SER A 119 -5.56 -7.54 -3.32
C SER A 119 -5.25 -7.14 -4.75
N THR A 120 -4.64 -8.06 -5.50
CA THR A 120 -4.48 -7.90 -6.95
C THR A 120 -5.69 -8.47 -7.66
N ALA A 121 -6.44 -7.63 -8.34
CA ALA A 121 -7.56 -8.03 -9.18
C ALA A 121 -7.08 -8.52 -10.54
N PHE A 122 -7.64 -9.64 -11.01
CA PHE A 122 -7.44 -10.20 -12.33
C PHE A 122 -8.56 -9.69 -13.23
N ILE A 123 -8.23 -8.87 -14.20
CA ILE A 123 -9.20 -8.21 -15.08
C ILE A 123 -9.01 -8.66 -16.53
N VAL A 124 -10.12 -8.82 -17.24
CA VAL A 124 -10.14 -9.18 -18.64
C VAL A 124 -11.06 -8.26 -19.44
N ASN A 125 -10.94 -8.32 -20.76
CA ASN A 125 -11.88 -7.65 -21.65
C ASN A 125 -13.33 -8.04 -21.29
N ARG A 126 -14.24 -7.09 -21.36
CA ARG A 126 -15.66 -7.31 -21.03
C ARG A 126 -16.29 -8.47 -21.81
N ASN A 127 -15.86 -8.65 -23.05
CA ASN A 127 -16.37 -9.70 -23.95
C ASN A 127 -15.65 -11.06 -23.79
N ASN A 128 -14.65 -11.16 -22.92
CA ASN A 128 -13.99 -12.44 -22.66
C ASN A 128 -15.02 -13.45 -22.12
N PRO A 129 -15.14 -14.68 -22.68
CA PRO A 129 -16.15 -15.63 -22.26
C PRO A 129 -15.91 -16.25 -20.87
N ASN A 130 -14.72 -16.06 -20.29
CA ASN A 130 -14.39 -16.63 -18.99
C ASN A 130 -14.78 -15.66 -17.87
N ASN A 131 -15.36 -16.21 -16.78
CA ASN A 131 -15.69 -15.46 -15.56
C ASN A 131 -14.77 -15.81 -14.39
N ARG A 132 -14.00 -16.88 -14.53
CA ARG A 132 -13.14 -17.42 -13.48
C ARG A 132 -11.86 -18.01 -14.03
N ILE A 133 -10.85 -18.12 -13.19
CA ILE A 133 -9.59 -18.80 -13.49
C ILE A 133 -9.28 -19.79 -12.36
N SER A 134 -9.06 -21.07 -12.74
CA SER A 134 -8.67 -22.11 -11.80
C SER A 134 -7.16 -22.11 -11.54
N VAL A 135 -6.73 -22.75 -10.45
CA VAL A 135 -5.32 -22.94 -10.11
C VAL A 135 -4.58 -23.59 -11.28
N ASP A 136 -5.13 -24.68 -11.84
CA ASP A 136 -4.52 -25.41 -12.96
C ASP A 136 -4.42 -24.55 -14.23
N SER A 137 -5.47 -23.77 -14.53
CA SER A 137 -5.46 -22.87 -15.67
C SER A 137 -4.40 -21.79 -15.52
N LEU A 138 -4.31 -21.19 -14.33
CA LEU A 138 -3.30 -20.15 -14.03
C LEU A 138 -1.89 -20.74 -14.10
N CYS A 139 -1.64 -21.91 -13.49
CA CYS A 139 -0.35 -22.61 -13.57
C CYS A 139 0.03 -22.98 -15.01
N SER A 140 -0.95 -23.37 -15.83
CA SER A 140 -0.73 -23.67 -17.25
C SER A 140 -0.36 -22.43 -18.06
N MET A 141 -0.96 -21.28 -17.76
CA MET A 141 -0.59 -19.98 -18.35
C MET A 141 0.82 -19.57 -17.91
N LEU A 142 1.15 -19.71 -16.63
CA LEU A 142 2.44 -19.33 -16.05
C LEU A 142 3.59 -20.22 -16.52
N SER A 143 3.32 -21.48 -16.88
CA SER A 143 4.32 -22.40 -17.44
C SER A 143 4.46 -22.33 -18.96
N GLY A 144 3.67 -21.47 -19.64
CA GLY A 144 3.64 -21.38 -21.10
C GLY A 144 2.96 -22.53 -21.82
N LYS A 145 2.34 -23.47 -21.09
CA LYS A 145 1.54 -24.58 -21.69
C LYS A 145 0.24 -24.07 -22.30
N CYS A 146 -0.27 -22.94 -21.83
CA CYS A 146 -1.47 -22.29 -22.34
C CYS A 146 -1.10 -20.89 -22.85
N SER A 147 -1.23 -20.66 -24.16
CA SER A 147 -0.91 -19.40 -24.83
C SER A 147 -2.13 -18.67 -25.38
N ALA A 148 -3.33 -19.19 -25.18
CA ALA A 148 -4.59 -18.62 -25.63
C ALA A 148 -5.73 -18.94 -24.67
N TRP A 149 -6.80 -18.15 -24.71
CA TRP A 149 -8.03 -18.44 -24.00
C TRP A 149 -8.78 -19.60 -24.67
N GLY A 150 -9.01 -20.69 -23.95
CA GLY A 150 -9.54 -21.92 -24.51
C GLY A 150 -10.90 -21.83 -25.21
N ARG A 151 -11.72 -20.83 -24.87
CA ARG A 151 -13.06 -20.64 -25.46
C ARG A 151 -13.10 -19.65 -26.64
N SER A 152 -12.19 -18.66 -26.69
CA SER A 152 -12.17 -17.64 -27.74
C SER A 152 -11.01 -17.77 -28.69
N ASN A 153 -10.04 -18.62 -28.38
CA ASN A 153 -8.78 -18.76 -29.11
C ASN A 153 -7.96 -17.46 -29.24
N ASP A 154 -8.32 -16.42 -28.47
CA ASP A 154 -7.56 -15.18 -28.41
C ASP A 154 -6.21 -15.44 -27.74
N LYS A 155 -5.12 -14.95 -28.35
CA LYS A 155 -3.77 -15.06 -27.81
C LYS A 155 -3.69 -14.37 -26.45
N LEU A 156 -3.22 -15.12 -25.45
CA LEU A 156 -3.07 -14.60 -24.08
C LEU A 156 -1.95 -13.56 -24.02
N VAL A 157 -2.25 -12.42 -23.41
CA VAL A 157 -1.30 -11.33 -23.17
C VAL A 157 -1.46 -10.86 -21.73
N PHE A 158 -0.38 -10.90 -20.95
CA PHE A 158 -0.38 -10.33 -19.60
C PHE A 158 -0.13 -8.83 -19.66
N ALA A 159 -0.98 -8.06 -18.99
CA ALA A 159 -0.91 -6.61 -18.85
C ALA A 159 -0.67 -6.25 -17.38
N MET A 160 0.49 -5.69 -17.04
CA MET A 160 0.88 -5.39 -15.67
C MET A 160 1.65 -4.08 -15.57
N LEU A 161 1.79 -3.55 -14.38
CA LEU A 161 2.67 -2.40 -14.15
C LEU A 161 4.14 -2.78 -14.34
N LYS A 162 4.90 -1.85 -14.87
CA LYS A 162 6.36 -1.96 -14.90
C LYS A 162 6.90 -1.87 -13.47
N ASN A 163 7.84 -2.75 -13.13
CA ASN A 163 8.45 -2.79 -11.80
C ASN A 163 7.44 -3.03 -10.64
N ASP A 164 6.36 -3.79 -10.93
CA ASP A 164 5.43 -4.28 -9.92
C ASP A 164 5.95 -5.58 -9.28
N LEU A 165 5.47 -5.88 -8.08
CA LEU A 165 5.74 -7.13 -7.36
C LEU A 165 4.85 -8.29 -7.82
N ILE A 166 3.86 -8.05 -8.69
CA ILE A 166 2.95 -9.11 -9.19
C ILE A 166 3.69 -10.28 -9.82
N TYR A 167 4.84 -10.03 -10.46
CA TYR A 167 5.65 -11.11 -11.01
C TYR A 167 6.10 -12.08 -9.91
N ASN A 168 6.54 -11.56 -8.78
CA ASN A 168 6.99 -12.36 -7.63
C ASN A 168 5.80 -13.13 -7.02
N ASP A 169 4.63 -12.48 -6.89
CA ASP A 169 3.41 -13.13 -6.39
C ASP A 169 2.98 -14.30 -7.29
N LEU A 170 3.02 -14.10 -8.61
CA LEU A 170 2.72 -15.14 -9.59
C LEU A 170 3.74 -16.29 -9.56
N GLU A 171 5.02 -15.96 -9.39
CA GLU A 171 6.09 -16.96 -9.27
C GLU A 171 5.92 -17.79 -7.99
N GLU A 172 5.65 -17.13 -6.86
CA GLU A 172 5.39 -17.81 -5.59
C GLU A 172 4.14 -18.70 -5.66
N PHE A 173 3.05 -18.18 -6.25
CA PHE A 173 1.84 -18.94 -6.49
C PHE A 173 2.13 -20.18 -7.33
N TYR A 174 2.87 -20.04 -8.42
CA TYR A 174 3.25 -21.16 -9.30
C TYR A 174 4.11 -22.20 -8.57
N LYS A 175 5.14 -21.77 -7.82
CA LYS A 175 6.00 -22.68 -7.05
C LYS A 175 5.23 -23.50 -6.02
N LYS A 176 4.19 -22.92 -5.41
CA LYS A 176 3.37 -23.57 -4.40
C LYS A 176 2.32 -24.53 -4.97
N ASN A 177 1.84 -24.29 -6.18
CA ASN A 177 0.62 -24.94 -6.69
C ASN A 177 0.83 -25.76 -7.97
N ALA A 178 1.96 -25.61 -8.68
CA ALA A 178 2.21 -26.38 -9.89
C ALA A 178 2.59 -27.83 -9.58
N SER A 179 2.12 -28.77 -10.40
CA SER A 179 2.44 -30.20 -10.26
C SER A 179 3.94 -30.51 -10.43
N GLN A 180 4.69 -29.60 -11.05
CA GLN A 180 6.15 -29.66 -11.21
C GLN A 180 6.76 -28.32 -10.84
N PRO A 181 6.99 -28.05 -9.53
CA PRO A 181 7.40 -26.72 -9.04
C PRO A 181 8.82 -26.28 -9.45
N ASN A 182 9.64 -27.18 -9.99
CA ASN A 182 11.00 -26.85 -10.44
C ASN A 182 11.05 -26.21 -11.83
N GLY A 183 9.92 -26.02 -12.48
CA GLY A 183 9.82 -25.29 -13.75
C GLY A 183 10.00 -23.79 -13.55
N LYS A 184 10.85 -23.18 -14.40
CA LYS A 184 10.94 -21.71 -14.50
C LYS A 184 9.63 -21.16 -15.08
N LEU A 185 9.19 -19.98 -14.62
CA LEU A 185 8.09 -19.27 -15.26
C LEU A 185 8.38 -19.06 -16.75
N SER A 186 7.41 -19.40 -17.58
CA SER A 186 7.40 -19.14 -19.02
C SER A 186 6.14 -18.35 -19.34
N LEU A 187 6.14 -17.07 -18.97
CA LEU A 187 4.99 -16.23 -19.15
C LEU A 187 4.63 -16.07 -20.63
N PRO A 188 3.34 -15.93 -20.97
CA PRO A 188 2.91 -15.49 -22.28
C PRO A 188 3.47 -14.10 -22.58
N LYS A 189 3.11 -13.52 -23.72
CA LYS A 189 3.50 -12.14 -24.02
C LYS A 189 3.13 -11.21 -22.85
N VAL A 190 4.12 -10.50 -22.30
CA VAL A 190 3.92 -9.51 -21.25
C VAL A 190 4.02 -8.11 -21.84
N VAL A 191 3.05 -7.26 -21.53
CA VAL A 191 3.08 -5.82 -21.83
C VAL A 191 3.05 -5.06 -20.50
N GLN A 192 4.02 -4.17 -20.32
CA GLN A 192 4.19 -3.39 -19.10
C GLN A 192 3.77 -1.95 -19.30
N PHE A 193 3.13 -1.38 -18.27
CA PHE A 193 2.57 -0.03 -18.28
C PHE A 193 3.11 0.81 -17.12
N ALA A 194 3.08 2.13 -17.30
CA ALA A 194 3.53 3.07 -16.27
C ALA A 194 2.46 3.37 -15.20
N SER A 195 1.19 3.07 -15.47
CA SER A 195 0.08 3.35 -14.54
C SER A 195 -1.01 2.27 -14.58
N PRO A 196 -1.77 2.08 -13.50
CA PRO A 196 -2.92 1.17 -13.50
C PRO A 196 -3.96 1.52 -14.56
N GLN A 197 -4.22 2.82 -14.80
CA GLN A 197 -5.18 3.25 -15.82
C GLN A 197 -4.78 2.75 -17.22
N ALA A 198 -3.50 2.77 -17.55
CA ALA A 198 -3.02 2.26 -18.84
C ALA A 198 -3.24 0.74 -18.98
N VAL A 199 -3.19 -0.02 -17.87
CA VAL A 199 -3.56 -1.44 -17.86
C VAL A 199 -5.05 -1.61 -18.20
N PHE A 200 -5.95 -0.82 -17.60
CA PHE A 200 -7.38 -0.84 -17.93
C PHE A 200 -7.64 -0.51 -19.41
N ASP A 201 -7.00 0.53 -19.92
CA ASP A 201 -7.18 0.97 -21.31
C ASP A 201 -6.70 -0.08 -22.31
N PHE A 202 -5.66 -0.82 -21.99
CA PHE A 202 -5.17 -1.92 -22.79
C PHE A 202 -6.11 -3.13 -22.74
N VAL A 203 -6.52 -3.56 -21.54
CA VAL A 203 -7.43 -4.69 -21.36
C VAL A 203 -8.76 -4.47 -22.05
N LYS A 204 -9.31 -3.26 -21.95
CA LYS A 204 -10.53 -2.86 -22.63
C LYS A 204 -10.48 -3.05 -24.15
N LYS A 205 -9.31 -2.83 -24.77
CA LYS A 205 -9.11 -2.89 -26.23
C LYS A 205 -8.61 -4.24 -26.74
N THR A 206 -8.13 -5.12 -25.82
CA THR A 206 -7.44 -6.35 -26.19
C THR A 206 -8.20 -7.57 -25.67
N PRO A 207 -8.93 -8.33 -26.52
CA PRO A 207 -9.75 -9.47 -26.09
C PRO A 207 -8.98 -10.55 -25.31
N GLY A 208 -7.73 -10.83 -25.70
CA GLY A 208 -6.87 -11.83 -25.07
C GLY A 208 -6.08 -11.33 -23.84
N ALA A 209 -6.27 -10.08 -23.41
CA ALA A 209 -5.53 -9.54 -22.28
C ALA A 209 -6.03 -10.10 -20.94
N LEU A 210 -5.06 -10.43 -20.05
CA LEU A 210 -5.25 -10.62 -18.62
C LEU A 210 -4.47 -9.52 -17.90
N GLY A 211 -5.18 -8.60 -17.28
CA GLY A 211 -4.60 -7.47 -16.55
C GLY A 211 -4.55 -7.71 -15.05
N PHE A 212 -3.53 -7.12 -14.40
CA PHE A 212 -3.32 -7.17 -12.97
C PHE A 212 -3.31 -5.76 -12.40
N VAL A 213 -4.24 -5.45 -11.48
CA VAL A 213 -4.40 -4.11 -10.89
C VAL A 213 -4.78 -4.20 -9.41
N GLY A 214 -4.52 -3.17 -8.62
CA GLY A 214 -4.99 -3.09 -7.25
C GLY A 214 -6.52 -3.12 -7.16
N SER A 215 -7.07 -3.82 -6.17
CA SER A 215 -8.53 -3.99 -6.01
C SER A 215 -9.27 -2.67 -5.73
N ASN A 216 -8.63 -1.66 -5.14
CA ASN A 216 -9.19 -0.32 -4.94
C ASN A 216 -9.61 0.37 -6.25
N TRP A 217 -8.92 0.08 -7.36
CA TRP A 217 -9.26 0.62 -8.69
C TRP A 217 -10.58 0.11 -9.28
N ILE A 218 -11.20 -0.90 -8.64
CA ILE A 218 -12.48 -1.48 -9.05
C ILE A 218 -13.50 -1.56 -7.92
N ALA A 219 -13.06 -1.58 -6.67
CA ALA A 219 -13.91 -1.82 -5.51
C ALA A 219 -14.45 -0.52 -4.88
N ASP A 220 -13.75 0.59 -5.03
CA ASP A 220 -14.17 1.88 -4.48
C ASP A 220 -15.50 2.34 -5.11
N ARG A 221 -16.55 2.35 -4.26
CA ARG A 221 -17.89 2.77 -4.69
C ARG A 221 -18.09 4.28 -4.65
N GLY A 222 -17.22 5.01 -3.96
CA GLY A 222 -17.21 6.47 -3.89
C GLY A 222 -16.50 7.09 -5.09
N ASP A 223 -15.44 6.46 -5.55
CA ASP A 223 -14.58 6.98 -6.62
C ASP A 223 -15.22 6.82 -8.02
N THR A 224 -15.20 7.90 -8.81
CA THR A 224 -15.79 7.94 -10.14
C THR A 224 -14.98 7.14 -11.16
N LEU A 225 -13.65 7.15 -11.04
CA LEU A 225 -12.75 6.43 -11.93
C LEU A 225 -12.83 4.92 -11.69
N ALA A 226 -12.87 4.48 -10.43
CA ALA A 226 -13.07 3.08 -10.09
C ALA A 226 -14.43 2.55 -10.61
N LYS A 227 -15.51 3.35 -10.48
CA LYS A 227 -16.82 3.02 -11.06
C LYS A 227 -16.77 2.90 -12.58
N PHE A 228 -16.08 3.83 -13.24
CA PHE A 228 -15.95 3.84 -14.70
C PHE A 228 -15.16 2.59 -15.14
N ASN A 229 -14.00 2.33 -14.55
CA ASN A 229 -13.15 1.21 -14.88
C ASN A 229 -13.89 -0.12 -14.75
N ARG A 230 -14.58 -0.34 -13.62
CA ARG A 230 -15.37 -1.56 -13.38
C ARG A 230 -16.42 -1.85 -14.45
N LYS A 231 -17.02 -0.80 -15.05
CA LYS A 231 -18.02 -0.95 -16.12
C LYS A 231 -17.39 -1.35 -17.46
N GLN A 232 -16.09 -1.11 -17.65
CA GLN A 232 -15.40 -1.30 -18.94
C GLN A 232 -14.75 -2.68 -19.09
N ILE A 233 -14.57 -3.40 -17.98
CA ILE A 233 -13.85 -4.68 -17.93
C ILE A 233 -14.70 -5.74 -17.21
N LYS A 234 -14.20 -6.94 -17.18
CA LYS A 234 -14.69 -8.03 -16.33
C LYS A 234 -13.62 -8.40 -15.32
N VAL A 235 -14.01 -8.57 -14.06
CA VAL A 235 -13.16 -9.10 -12.99
C VAL A 235 -13.35 -10.60 -12.92
N LEU A 236 -12.26 -11.36 -12.92
CA LEU A 236 -12.29 -12.80 -12.77
C LEU A 236 -12.37 -13.22 -11.29
N GLU A 237 -13.15 -14.24 -11.02
CA GLU A 237 -13.01 -15.03 -9.82
C GLU A 237 -11.75 -15.88 -9.91
N VAL A 238 -10.97 -15.95 -8.84
CA VAL A 238 -9.75 -16.76 -8.76
C VAL A 238 -9.97 -17.89 -7.77
N GLN A 239 -9.59 -19.11 -8.16
CA GLN A 239 -9.73 -20.27 -7.32
C GLN A 239 -8.73 -20.23 -6.15
N HIS A 240 -9.24 -20.43 -4.93
CA HIS A 240 -8.41 -20.58 -3.76
C HIS A 240 -7.75 -21.98 -3.76
N PRO A 241 -6.41 -22.07 -3.63
CA PRO A 241 -5.69 -23.33 -3.82
C PRO A 241 -6.07 -24.45 -2.84
N VAL A 242 -6.49 -24.11 -1.63
CA VAL A 242 -6.80 -25.09 -0.58
C VAL A 242 -8.27 -25.45 -0.57
N SER A 243 -9.19 -24.46 -0.58
CA SER A 243 -10.64 -24.74 -0.52
C SER A 243 -11.22 -25.16 -1.86
N GLY A 244 -10.57 -24.84 -2.99
CA GLY A 244 -11.10 -25.05 -4.33
C GLY A 244 -12.21 -24.10 -4.74
N GLU A 245 -12.66 -23.20 -3.84
CA GLU A 245 -13.70 -22.24 -4.10
C GLU A 245 -13.17 -21.05 -4.94
N PHE A 246 -14.09 -20.39 -5.66
CA PHE A 246 -13.77 -19.24 -6.49
C PHE A 246 -14.22 -17.95 -5.82
N HIS A 247 -13.32 -16.97 -5.72
CA HIS A 247 -13.56 -15.72 -5.02
C HIS A 247 -13.19 -14.50 -5.88
N LEU A 248 -13.92 -13.41 -5.70
CA LEU A 248 -13.61 -12.10 -6.25
C LEU A 248 -12.65 -11.33 -5.30
N PRO A 249 -11.87 -10.37 -5.82
CA PRO A 249 -10.89 -9.60 -5.04
C PRO A 249 -11.54 -8.48 -4.19
N TYR A 250 -12.67 -8.77 -3.53
CA TYR A 250 -13.40 -7.77 -2.77
C TYR A 250 -13.18 -7.89 -1.26
N GLN A 251 -13.45 -6.80 -0.55
CA GLN A 251 -13.17 -6.61 0.86
C GLN A 251 -13.51 -7.80 1.76
N SER A 252 -14.70 -8.41 1.60
CA SER A 252 -15.13 -9.53 2.45
C SER A 252 -14.27 -10.77 2.26
N GLN A 253 -13.92 -11.11 1.00
CA GLN A 253 -13.07 -12.25 0.66
C GLN A 253 -11.61 -12.01 1.05
N VAL A 254 -11.14 -10.76 0.94
CA VAL A 254 -9.81 -10.34 1.40
C VAL A 254 -9.72 -10.44 2.92
N TYR A 255 -10.71 -9.91 3.64
CA TYR A 255 -10.77 -10.00 5.10
C TYR A 255 -10.81 -11.44 5.60
N ALA A 256 -11.62 -12.29 4.97
CA ALA A 256 -11.72 -13.70 5.28
C ALA A 256 -10.52 -14.55 4.77
N LYS A 257 -9.53 -13.93 4.12
CA LYS A 257 -8.36 -14.60 3.50
C LYS A 257 -8.74 -15.70 2.50
N GLN A 258 -9.87 -15.53 1.82
CA GLN A 258 -10.38 -16.49 0.82
C GLN A 258 -9.87 -16.20 -0.59
N TYR A 259 -9.43 -14.96 -0.86
CA TYR A 259 -8.85 -14.60 -2.16
C TYR A 259 -7.33 -14.86 -2.15
N PRO A 260 -6.74 -15.51 -3.17
CA PRO A 260 -5.34 -15.98 -3.08
C PRO A 260 -4.27 -14.89 -3.27
N PHE A 261 -4.61 -13.73 -3.88
CA PHE A 261 -3.64 -12.65 -4.16
C PHE A 261 -3.91 -11.44 -3.27
N ILE A 262 -3.82 -11.66 -1.95
CA ILE A 262 -3.95 -10.61 -0.93
C ILE A 262 -2.60 -9.92 -0.78
N ARG A 263 -2.61 -8.59 -0.62
CA ARG A 263 -1.44 -7.76 -0.37
C ARG A 263 -1.65 -6.93 0.90
N PRO A 264 -0.69 -6.91 1.83
CA PRO A 264 -0.73 -5.99 2.96
C PRO A 264 -0.53 -4.56 2.46
N ILE A 265 -1.12 -3.59 3.13
CA ILE A 265 -0.84 -2.17 2.92
C ILE A 265 -0.04 -1.71 4.13
N MET A 266 1.26 -1.53 3.96
CA MET A 266 2.19 -1.18 5.02
C MET A 266 2.61 0.27 4.92
N GLY A 267 2.68 0.95 6.06
CA GLY A 267 3.31 2.26 6.17
C GLY A 267 4.61 2.16 6.95
N TYR A 268 5.64 2.85 6.48
CA TYR A 268 6.98 2.89 7.08
C TYR A 268 7.43 4.33 7.29
N ASP A 269 7.78 4.67 8.52
CA ASP A 269 8.51 5.88 8.90
C ASP A 269 9.95 5.52 9.28
N LEU A 270 10.88 6.00 8.48
CA LEU A 270 12.32 5.76 8.58
C LEU A 270 13.08 7.03 9.03
N GLN A 271 12.37 8.09 9.44
CA GLN A 271 12.98 9.38 9.79
C GLN A 271 13.70 9.38 11.13
N GLY A 272 13.30 8.51 12.06
CA GLY A 272 13.94 8.39 13.37
C GLY A 272 13.51 9.43 14.41
N TYR A 273 12.67 10.41 14.06
CA TYR A 273 12.10 11.41 14.97
C TYR A 273 10.57 11.45 14.88
N SER A 274 9.91 12.21 15.76
CA SER A 274 8.45 12.36 15.78
C SER A 274 8.04 13.58 14.96
N GLY A 275 7.86 13.38 13.66
CA GLY A 275 7.51 14.41 12.69
C GLY A 275 6.20 14.11 11.95
N LEU A 276 5.99 14.78 10.81
CA LEU A 276 4.78 14.69 10.01
C LEU A 276 4.57 13.29 9.42
N ALA A 277 5.64 12.53 9.12
CA ALA A 277 5.53 11.15 8.67
C ALA A 277 4.86 10.24 9.71
N GLN A 278 5.25 10.37 10.97
CA GLN A 278 4.61 9.63 12.07
C GLN A 278 3.15 10.07 12.26
N GLY A 279 2.86 11.37 12.13
CA GLY A 279 1.50 11.91 12.24
C GLY A 279 0.56 11.34 11.18
N PHE A 280 1.00 11.33 9.92
CA PHE A 280 0.21 10.76 8.83
C PHE A 280 0.06 9.24 8.94
N LEU A 281 1.11 8.53 9.37
CA LEU A 281 1.04 7.09 9.61
C LEU A 281 0.04 6.75 10.71
N ALA A 282 0.05 7.49 11.83
CA ALA A 282 -0.93 7.33 12.90
C ALA A 282 -2.36 7.62 12.43
N PHE A 283 -2.56 8.66 11.60
CA PHE A 283 -3.85 8.99 11.01
C PHE A 283 -4.37 7.86 10.10
N CYS A 284 -3.52 7.25 9.27
CA CYS A 284 -3.93 6.11 8.44
C CYS A 284 -4.43 4.93 9.27
N CYS A 285 -3.91 4.75 10.49
CA CYS A 285 -4.29 3.69 11.41
C CYS A 285 -5.43 4.08 12.36
N ASP A 286 -5.80 5.36 12.47
CA ASP A 286 -6.90 5.80 13.31
C ASP A 286 -8.28 5.54 12.67
N GLN A 287 -9.35 5.81 13.42
CA GLN A 287 -10.73 5.59 12.95
C GLN A 287 -11.03 6.34 11.63
N SER A 288 -10.50 7.55 11.44
CA SER A 288 -10.74 8.36 10.25
C SER A 288 -10.12 7.73 9.01
N GLY A 289 -8.86 7.34 9.10
CA GLY A 289 -8.15 6.64 8.03
C GLY A 289 -8.77 5.28 7.71
N GLN A 290 -9.11 4.50 8.74
CA GLN A 290 -9.71 3.17 8.58
C GLN A 290 -11.12 3.20 7.96
N VAL A 291 -11.90 4.26 8.20
CA VAL A 291 -13.18 4.50 7.51
C VAL A 291 -12.96 4.74 6.01
N ILE A 292 -11.93 5.49 5.63
CA ILE A 292 -11.58 5.73 4.21
C ILE A 292 -11.17 4.41 3.55
N LEU A 293 -10.28 3.63 4.16
CA LEU A 293 -9.92 2.30 3.65
C LEU A 293 -11.14 1.42 3.38
N LYS A 294 -12.06 1.37 4.37
CA LYS A 294 -13.29 0.59 4.23
C LYS A 294 -14.16 1.07 3.07
N LYS A 295 -14.30 2.39 2.87
CA LYS A 295 -15.06 2.98 1.76
C LYS A 295 -14.41 2.71 0.42
N SER A 296 -13.08 2.69 0.36
CA SER A 296 -12.31 2.34 -0.85
C SER A 296 -12.37 0.85 -1.21
N GLY A 297 -13.13 0.05 -0.46
CA GLY A 297 -13.30 -1.38 -0.73
C GLY A 297 -12.10 -2.24 -0.30
N LEU A 298 -11.20 -1.68 0.50
CA LEU A 298 -10.06 -2.38 1.10
C LEU A 298 -10.41 -2.87 2.51
N SER A 299 -9.66 -3.84 3.01
CA SER A 299 -9.87 -4.39 4.35
C SER A 299 -9.03 -3.62 5.37
N PRO A 300 -9.63 -2.84 6.29
CA PRO A 300 -8.91 -2.13 7.33
C PRO A 300 -8.17 -3.08 8.28
N ALA A 301 -7.00 -2.69 8.78
CA ALA A 301 -6.29 -3.43 9.83
C ALA A 301 -7.08 -3.42 11.14
N LEU A 302 -7.68 -2.27 11.46
CA LEU A 302 -8.58 -2.10 12.62
C LEU A 302 -9.99 -1.77 12.10
N PRO A 303 -10.94 -2.72 12.17
CA PRO A 303 -12.30 -2.45 11.72
C PRO A 303 -12.89 -1.25 12.48
N PRO A 304 -13.38 -0.21 11.76
CA PRO A 304 -14.00 0.95 12.43
C PRO A 304 -15.20 0.54 13.28
N ALA A 305 -15.37 1.20 14.43
CA ALA A 305 -16.52 0.98 15.31
C ALA A 305 -17.83 1.16 14.53
N ARG A 306 -18.78 0.24 14.73
CA ARG A 306 -20.13 0.35 14.16
C ARG A 306 -20.95 1.26 15.08
N THR A 307 -21.34 2.43 14.61
CA THR A 307 -22.37 3.23 15.27
C THR A 307 -23.73 2.66 14.86
N ILE A 308 -24.44 2.05 15.79
CA ILE A 308 -25.84 1.64 15.59
C ILE A 308 -26.67 2.84 16.02
N GLN A 309 -27.28 3.55 15.07
CA GLN A 309 -28.35 4.47 15.36
C GLN A 309 -29.63 3.61 15.60
N LEU A 310 -30.09 3.57 16.83
CA LEU A 310 -31.44 3.08 17.14
C LEU A 310 -32.39 4.19 16.72
N GLU A 311 -33.11 4.01 15.62
CA GLU A 311 -34.28 4.83 15.31
C GLU A 311 -35.34 4.49 16.33
N ASN A 312 -35.80 5.49 17.12
CA ASN A 312 -36.92 5.39 18.05
C ASN A 312 -38.23 5.53 17.29
#